data_1ba8a9d95f881d0675a16645eef13fc5
#
_entry.id   1ba8a9d95f881d0675a16645eef13fc5
#
_cell.length_a   1.000
_cell.length_b   1.000
_cell.length_c   1.000
_cell.angle_alpha   90.00
_cell.angle_beta   90.00
_cell.angle_gamma   90.00
#
_symmetry.space_group_name_H-M   'P 1'
#
loop_
_entity.id
_entity.type
_entity.pdbx_description
1 polymer ?
#
loop_
_entity_poly.entity_id
_entity_poly.type
_entity_poly.pdbx_seq_one_letter_code
_entity_poly.pdbx_strand_id
1 'polypeptide(L)'
;MDQKEKTDIRSLNLKELTVFMEQLGEKAFRAKQIYQWLHVKQAASFDEMTNISKALIEKLKENSHLVSIKQEAVQISKIDGTRKYLFLLDDGNVIESVFMRYKHGNSVCISSQVGCRMGCRFCASTLDGLVRGLTPSEMLDQIYQIGRDTGERVSNVVVMGTGEPMDNFDNLLKFIELMTDENGLNISQRNVTVSTCGIVPRMRELADKKLQITLALSLHASTQEKRLELMPVANKYEIHEVIDACKYYFEQTGRRVTFEYSLVGGVNDTDEDVRNLCRLIKGINCHVNLIPVNPIKERDYVQPDVRVTTEFKNKLEKNGINATIRREMGRDIDGACGQLRKRYMGS
;
A
#
# COMPACT_ATOMS: atom_id res chain seq x y z
N MET A 1 -34.78 -1.59 -17.77
CA MET A 1 -33.99 -0.36 -18.02
C MET A 1 -32.62 -0.62 -17.42
N ASP A 2 -31.64 -0.89 -18.27
CA ASP A 2 -30.26 -1.01 -17.80
C ASP A 2 -29.85 0.32 -17.16
N GLN A 3 -29.65 0.32 -15.86
CA GLN A 3 -29.02 1.46 -15.19
C GLN A 3 -27.61 1.56 -15.74
N LYS A 4 -27.37 2.57 -16.58
CA LYS A 4 -26.05 2.88 -17.10
C LYS A 4 -25.11 3.03 -15.90
N GLU A 5 -24.13 2.18 -15.81
CA GLU A 5 -23.16 2.21 -14.71
C GLU A 5 -22.50 3.60 -14.66
N LYS A 6 -22.59 4.28 -13.52
CA LYS A 6 -22.04 5.63 -13.35
C LYS A 6 -20.52 5.57 -13.31
N THR A 7 -19.89 6.51 -13.99
CA THR A 7 -18.43 6.62 -14.03
C THR A 7 -17.87 7.02 -12.66
N ASP A 8 -16.87 6.29 -12.16
CA ASP A 8 -16.07 6.72 -11.01
C ASP A 8 -15.16 7.89 -11.44
N ILE A 9 -15.63 9.11 -11.20
CA ILE A 9 -15.01 10.32 -11.75
C ILE A 9 -13.63 10.61 -11.12
N ARG A 10 -13.39 10.20 -9.87
CA ARG A 10 -12.12 10.42 -9.18
C ARG A 10 -11.03 9.47 -9.66
N SER A 11 -11.39 8.36 -10.32
CA SER A 11 -10.44 7.44 -10.96
C SER A 11 -9.98 7.90 -12.35
N LEU A 12 -10.53 8.98 -12.89
CA LEU A 12 -10.15 9.51 -14.19
C LEU A 12 -8.92 10.44 -14.09
N ASN A 13 -7.93 10.25 -14.95
CA ASN A 13 -6.88 11.24 -15.14
C ASN A 13 -7.43 12.45 -15.94
N LEU A 14 -6.63 13.52 -16.03
CA LEU A 14 -7.10 14.76 -16.66
C LEU A 14 -7.51 14.59 -18.14
N LYS A 15 -6.87 13.67 -18.88
CA LYS A 15 -7.22 13.38 -20.28
C LYS A 15 -8.55 12.64 -20.36
N GLU A 16 -8.73 11.61 -19.56
CA GLU A 16 -9.96 10.83 -19.48
C GLU A 16 -11.13 11.70 -18.99
N LEU A 17 -10.88 12.54 -17.99
CA LEU A 17 -11.87 13.49 -17.49
C LEU A 17 -12.26 14.52 -18.58
N THR A 18 -11.31 14.93 -19.44
CA THR A 18 -11.61 15.83 -20.55
C THR A 18 -12.56 15.16 -21.55
N VAL A 19 -12.28 13.93 -21.94
CA VAL A 19 -13.17 13.15 -22.81
C VAL A 19 -14.56 12.96 -22.18
N PHE A 20 -14.60 12.65 -20.89
CA PHE A 20 -15.87 12.52 -20.16
C PHE A 20 -16.67 13.82 -20.17
N MET A 21 -16.03 14.97 -19.94
CA MET A 21 -16.69 16.28 -19.99
C MET A 21 -17.24 16.60 -21.40
N GLU A 22 -16.49 16.30 -22.44
CA GLU A 22 -16.92 16.48 -23.84
C GLU A 22 -18.15 15.61 -24.17
N GLN A 23 -18.20 14.37 -23.66
CA GLN A 23 -19.38 13.50 -23.78
C GLN A 23 -20.63 14.06 -23.10
N LEU A 24 -20.45 14.86 -22.03
CA LEU A 24 -21.53 15.58 -21.36
C LEU A 24 -21.93 16.89 -22.07
N GLY A 25 -21.29 17.21 -23.21
CA GLY A 25 -21.50 18.46 -23.95
C GLY A 25 -20.87 19.69 -23.29
N GLU A 26 -19.87 19.49 -22.42
CA GLU A 26 -19.17 20.55 -21.72
C GLU A 26 -17.81 20.87 -22.37
N LYS A 27 -17.32 22.10 -22.17
CA LYS A 27 -16.03 22.53 -22.73
C LYS A 27 -14.85 21.87 -22.00
N ALA A 28 -13.78 21.53 -22.71
CA ALA A 28 -12.58 20.84 -22.18
C ALA A 28 -11.96 21.54 -20.94
N PHE A 29 -11.97 22.86 -20.83
CA PHE A 29 -11.43 23.56 -19.67
C PHE A 29 -12.16 23.22 -18.36
N ARG A 30 -13.41 22.78 -18.42
CA ARG A 30 -14.17 22.33 -17.25
C ARG A 30 -13.55 21.11 -16.59
N ALA A 31 -12.95 20.21 -17.39
CA ALA A 31 -12.23 19.06 -16.84
C ALA A 31 -11.14 19.50 -15.85
N LYS A 32 -10.34 20.52 -16.18
CA LYS A 32 -9.32 21.04 -15.27
C LYS A 32 -9.90 21.60 -13.97
N GLN A 33 -11.05 22.29 -14.05
CA GLN A 33 -11.73 22.81 -12.87
C GLN A 33 -12.25 21.68 -11.96
N ILE A 34 -12.87 20.66 -12.54
CA ILE A 34 -13.35 19.49 -11.80
C ILE A 34 -12.16 18.72 -11.21
N TYR A 35 -11.09 18.49 -11.99
CA TYR A 35 -9.89 17.80 -11.54
C TYR A 35 -9.26 18.45 -10.30
N GLN A 36 -9.21 19.79 -10.29
CA GLN A 36 -8.74 20.54 -9.11
C GLN A 36 -9.62 20.33 -7.88
N TRP A 37 -10.94 20.25 -8.06
CA TRP A 37 -11.84 19.93 -6.95
C TRP A 37 -11.62 18.49 -6.42
N LEU A 38 -11.44 17.53 -7.34
CA LEU A 38 -11.28 16.14 -6.99
C LEU A 38 -9.95 15.84 -6.27
N HIS A 39 -8.84 16.42 -6.75
CA HIS A 39 -7.49 15.99 -6.36
C HIS A 39 -6.65 17.04 -5.62
N VAL A 40 -6.96 18.33 -5.74
CA VAL A 40 -6.27 19.39 -5.00
C VAL A 40 -7.07 19.80 -3.78
N LYS A 41 -8.36 20.13 -3.99
CA LYS A 41 -9.27 20.52 -2.90
C LYS A 41 -9.87 19.30 -2.19
N GLN A 42 -9.76 18.10 -2.79
CA GLN A 42 -10.18 16.82 -2.23
C GLN A 42 -11.66 16.80 -1.81
N ALA A 43 -12.54 17.40 -2.62
CA ALA A 43 -13.96 17.50 -2.33
C ALA A 43 -14.58 16.13 -2.02
N ALA A 44 -15.36 16.03 -0.95
CA ALA A 44 -16.06 14.81 -0.55
C ALA A 44 -17.41 14.66 -1.28
N SER A 45 -17.94 15.75 -1.84
CA SER A 45 -19.18 15.75 -2.61
C SER A 45 -19.14 16.74 -3.75
N PHE A 46 -20.01 16.56 -4.75
CA PHE A 46 -20.18 17.54 -5.84
C PHE A 46 -20.69 18.90 -5.33
N ASP A 47 -21.44 18.92 -4.22
CA ASP A 47 -22.03 20.14 -3.66
C ASP A 47 -20.98 21.09 -3.06
N GLU A 48 -19.79 20.61 -2.76
CA GLU A 48 -18.65 21.42 -2.31
C GLU A 48 -18.04 22.26 -3.46
N MET A 49 -18.33 21.92 -4.73
CA MET A 49 -17.73 22.55 -5.91
C MET A 49 -18.37 23.91 -6.23
N THR A 50 -18.18 24.89 -5.34
CA THR A 50 -18.90 26.17 -5.29
C THR A 50 -18.76 27.06 -6.52
N ASN A 51 -17.72 26.91 -7.34
CA ASN A 51 -17.52 27.67 -8.59
C ASN A 51 -17.95 26.90 -9.85
N ILE A 52 -18.67 25.78 -9.68
CA ILE A 52 -19.25 25.01 -10.77
C ILE A 52 -20.75 25.30 -10.84
N SER A 53 -21.28 25.45 -12.06
CA SER A 53 -22.70 25.74 -12.24
C SER A 53 -23.58 24.59 -11.74
N LYS A 54 -24.74 24.92 -11.18
CA LYS A 54 -25.73 23.91 -10.73
C LYS A 54 -26.09 22.92 -11.83
N ALA A 55 -26.28 23.41 -13.07
CA ALA A 55 -26.59 22.54 -14.20
C ALA A 55 -25.50 21.49 -14.48
N LEU A 56 -24.21 21.88 -14.35
CA LEU A 56 -23.11 20.94 -14.51
C LEU A 56 -23.02 19.97 -13.31
N ILE A 57 -23.25 20.43 -12.10
CA ILE A 57 -23.30 19.56 -10.91
C ILE A 57 -24.37 18.46 -11.09
N GLU A 58 -25.57 18.81 -11.56
CA GLU A 58 -26.62 17.80 -11.81
C GLU A 58 -26.21 16.80 -12.90
N LYS A 59 -25.62 17.27 -14.02
CA LYS A 59 -25.08 16.38 -15.05
C LYS A 59 -24.03 15.40 -14.47
N LEU A 60 -23.13 15.89 -13.60
CA LEU A 60 -22.13 15.04 -12.95
C LEU A 60 -22.78 14.00 -12.04
N LYS A 61 -23.76 14.38 -11.22
CA LYS A 61 -24.50 13.47 -10.33
C LYS A 61 -25.27 12.40 -11.11
N GLU A 62 -25.79 12.75 -12.29
CA GLU A 62 -26.52 11.81 -13.15
C GLU A 62 -25.62 10.77 -13.82
N ASN A 63 -24.43 11.18 -14.30
CA ASN A 63 -23.55 10.36 -15.15
C ASN A 63 -22.33 9.78 -14.45
N SER A 64 -22.04 10.23 -13.23
CA SER A 64 -20.89 9.79 -12.46
C SER A 64 -21.21 9.64 -10.99
N HIS A 65 -20.33 8.99 -10.27
CA HIS A 65 -20.30 8.98 -8.80
C HIS A 65 -18.96 9.46 -8.31
N LEU A 66 -18.95 10.10 -7.16
CA LEU A 66 -17.77 10.55 -6.44
C LEU A 66 -17.59 9.64 -5.24
N VAL A 67 -16.62 8.74 -5.33
CA VAL A 67 -16.26 7.86 -4.21
C VAL A 67 -15.84 8.70 -3.01
N SER A 68 -16.44 8.47 -1.88
CA SER A 68 -16.07 9.06 -0.59
C SER A 68 -16.23 8.01 0.50
N ILE A 69 -15.11 7.37 0.87
CA ILE A 69 -15.10 6.39 1.96
C ILE A 69 -15.41 7.10 3.28
N LYS A 70 -16.09 6.43 4.19
CA LYS A 70 -16.49 7.02 5.46
C LYS A 70 -15.55 6.58 6.58
N GLN A 71 -15.06 7.53 7.36
CA GLN A 71 -14.33 7.22 8.58
C GLN A 71 -15.32 6.66 9.62
N GLU A 72 -15.24 5.35 9.87
CA GLU A 72 -16.06 4.67 10.85
C GLU A 72 -15.47 4.78 12.26
N ALA A 73 -14.13 4.63 12.35
CA ALA A 73 -13.42 4.76 13.61
C ALA A 73 -11.97 5.22 13.40
N VAL A 74 -11.40 5.80 14.44
CA VAL A 74 -9.97 6.08 14.55
C VAL A 74 -9.45 5.70 15.92
N GLN A 75 -8.34 4.97 15.97
CA GLN A 75 -7.57 4.70 17.18
C GLN A 75 -6.29 5.53 17.15
N ILE A 76 -5.99 6.18 18.26
CA ILE A 76 -4.79 7.02 18.38
C ILE A 76 -3.88 6.43 19.43
N SER A 77 -2.65 6.07 19.03
CA SER A 77 -1.64 5.56 19.93
C SER A 77 -1.25 6.61 20.97
N LYS A 78 -1.28 6.20 22.22
CA LYS A 78 -0.80 7.02 23.36
C LYS A 78 0.74 7.04 23.45
N ILE A 79 1.41 6.13 22.74
CA ILE A 79 2.87 5.96 22.78
C ILE A 79 3.55 6.91 21.80
N ASP A 80 3.03 7.02 20.58
CA ASP A 80 3.73 7.69 19.47
C ASP A 80 2.83 8.55 18.57
N GLY A 81 1.53 8.64 18.88
CA GLY A 81 0.56 9.42 18.11
C GLY A 81 0.19 8.84 16.76
N THR A 82 0.60 7.61 16.45
CA THR A 82 0.12 6.86 15.27
C THR A 82 -1.40 6.76 15.30
N ARG A 83 -2.04 6.94 14.14
CA ARG A 83 -3.48 6.81 14.00
C ARG A 83 -3.82 5.65 13.10
N LYS A 84 -4.65 4.72 13.58
CA LYS A 84 -5.23 3.66 12.76
C LYS A 84 -6.69 3.99 12.48
N TYR A 85 -7.01 4.06 11.20
CA TYR A 85 -8.34 4.38 10.68
C TYR A 85 -9.04 3.11 10.22
N LEU A 86 -10.32 3.02 10.52
CA LEU A 86 -11.25 2.09 9.91
C LEU A 86 -12.16 2.87 8.96
N PHE A 87 -12.13 2.53 7.69
CA PHE A 87 -12.95 3.15 6.66
C PHE A 87 -14.02 2.19 6.16
N LEU A 88 -15.26 2.68 6.09
CA LEU A 88 -16.40 1.99 5.49
C LEU A 88 -16.50 2.38 4.00
N LEU A 89 -16.58 1.37 3.15
CA LEU A 89 -16.78 1.50 1.70
C LEU A 89 -18.26 1.49 1.35
N ASP A 90 -18.62 1.97 0.15
CA ASP A 90 -20.03 2.06 -0.29
C ASP A 90 -20.74 0.69 -0.39
N ASP A 91 -19.99 -0.39 -0.57
CA ASP A 91 -20.50 -1.76 -0.60
C ASP A 91 -20.61 -2.41 0.80
N GLY A 92 -20.38 -1.65 1.86
CA GLY A 92 -20.44 -2.12 3.24
C GLY A 92 -19.18 -2.86 3.73
N ASN A 93 -18.18 -3.03 2.89
CA ASN A 93 -16.89 -3.55 3.30
C ASN A 93 -16.09 -2.50 4.10
N VAL A 94 -15.13 -2.98 4.91
CA VAL A 94 -14.25 -2.11 5.68
C VAL A 94 -12.79 -2.36 5.35
N ILE A 95 -12.00 -1.30 5.40
CA ILE A 95 -10.55 -1.34 5.23
C ILE A 95 -9.87 -0.52 6.32
N GLU A 96 -8.60 -0.81 6.56
CA GLU A 96 -7.79 -0.09 7.53
C GLU A 96 -6.63 0.65 6.87
N SER A 97 -6.29 1.81 7.43
CA SER A 97 -5.13 2.61 7.05
C SER A 97 -4.43 3.14 8.28
N VAL A 98 -3.12 3.41 8.17
CA VAL A 98 -2.34 3.89 9.31
C VAL A 98 -1.60 5.16 8.95
N PHE A 99 -1.76 6.20 9.75
CA PHE A 99 -1.03 7.45 9.66
C PHE A 99 0.09 7.49 10.70
N MET A 100 1.29 7.79 10.26
CA MET A 100 2.50 7.79 11.08
C MET A 100 3.27 9.09 10.87
N ARG A 101 3.69 9.71 11.96
CA ARG A 101 4.56 10.90 11.92
C ARG A 101 6.01 10.51 12.06
N TYR A 102 6.82 10.91 11.07
CA TYR A 102 8.26 10.76 11.11
C TYR A 102 8.94 12.14 11.02
N LYS A 103 10.19 12.23 11.43
CA LYS A 103 10.99 13.47 11.31
C LYS A 103 11.15 13.95 9.86
N HIS A 104 11.06 13.02 8.90
CA HIS A 104 11.21 13.30 7.46
C HIS A 104 9.88 13.49 6.74
N GLY A 105 8.76 13.58 7.46
CA GLY A 105 7.43 13.82 6.92
C GLY A 105 6.40 12.77 7.33
N ASN A 106 5.15 13.08 7.08
CA ASN A 106 4.02 12.21 7.41
C ASN A 106 3.87 11.09 6.40
N SER A 107 3.73 9.87 6.89
CA SER A 107 3.56 8.67 6.07
C SER A 107 2.19 8.05 6.30
N VAL A 108 1.57 7.59 5.22
CA VAL A 108 0.31 6.82 5.27
C VAL A 108 0.55 5.43 4.71
N CYS A 109 0.17 4.42 5.49
CA CYS A 109 0.05 3.05 5.03
C CYS A 109 -1.39 2.82 4.57
N ILE A 110 -1.58 2.49 3.30
CA ILE A 110 -2.90 2.29 2.69
C ILE A 110 -3.13 0.83 2.33
N SER A 111 -4.39 0.43 2.31
CA SER A 111 -4.87 -0.84 1.79
C SER A 111 -5.08 -0.76 0.28
N SER A 112 -4.89 -1.89 -0.42
CA SER A 112 -5.09 -2.04 -1.86
C SER A 112 -6.23 -2.99 -2.22
N GLN A 113 -6.71 -3.77 -1.26
CA GLN A 113 -7.78 -4.76 -1.43
C GLN A 113 -8.64 -4.84 -0.17
N VAL A 114 -9.82 -5.40 -0.30
CA VAL A 114 -10.64 -5.87 0.82
C VAL A 114 -10.29 -7.34 1.05
N GLY A 115 -9.52 -7.62 2.12
CA GLY A 115 -8.93 -8.92 2.37
C GLY A 115 -7.73 -9.23 1.45
N CYS A 116 -7.20 -10.46 1.51
CA CYS A 116 -6.05 -10.88 0.71
C CYS A 116 -6.05 -12.40 0.52
N ARG A 117 -5.82 -12.88 -0.70
CA ARG A 117 -5.79 -14.32 -1.00
C ARG A 117 -4.41 -14.95 -0.95
N MET A 118 -3.36 -14.21 -0.62
CA MET A 118 -1.98 -14.72 -0.67
C MET A 118 -1.66 -15.74 0.43
N GLY A 119 -2.42 -15.73 1.53
CA GLY A 119 -2.33 -16.75 2.57
C GLY A 119 -1.07 -16.70 3.43
N CYS A 120 -0.34 -15.57 3.47
CA CYS A 120 0.84 -15.42 4.33
C CYS A 120 0.49 -15.75 5.78
N ARG A 121 1.18 -16.72 6.39
CA ARG A 121 0.76 -17.31 7.66
C ARG A 121 0.92 -16.41 8.87
N PHE A 122 1.71 -15.36 8.76
CA PHE A 122 1.93 -14.35 9.79
C PHE A 122 1.03 -13.11 9.66
N CYS A 123 0.15 -13.05 8.64
CA CYS A 123 -0.62 -11.85 8.31
C CYS A 123 -2.12 -12.03 8.56
N ALA A 124 -2.70 -11.12 9.36
CA ALA A 124 -4.13 -11.12 9.67
C ALA A 124 -5.02 -10.80 8.46
N SER A 125 -4.52 -10.03 7.49
CA SER A 125 -5.27 -9.67 6.28
C SER A 125 -5.68 -10.86 5.40
N THR A 126 -5.07 -12.04 5.63
CA THR A 126 -5.32 -13.26 4.82
C THR A 126 -6.36 -14.19 5.45
N LEU A 127 -6.81 -13.91 6.67
CA LEU A 127 -7.69 -14.82 7.43
C LEU A 127 -9.06 -15.02 6.77
N ASP A 128 -9.61 -13.94 6.20
CA ASP A 128 -10.97 -13.95 5.61
C ASP A 128 -10.91 -14.01 4.06
N GLY A 129 -9.74 -14.28 3.47
CA GLY A 129 -9.53 -14.33 2.03
C GLY A 129 -9.70 -12.97 1.34
N LEU A 130 -9.84 -12.99 0.01
CA LEU A 130 -10.04 -11.80 -0.83
C LEU A 130 -11.51 -11.62 -1.16
N VAL A 131 -12.03 -10.42 -0.96
CA VAL A 131 -13.36 -10.01 -1.46
C VAL A 131 -13.21 -9.36 -2.84
N ARG A 132 -12.45 -8.26 -2.92
CA ARG A 132 -12.17 -7.52 -4.17
C ARG A 132 -10.94 -6.62 -4.07
N GLY A 133 -10.48 -6.17 -5.24
CA GLY A 133 -9.55 -5.04 -5.32
C GLY A 133 -10.22 -3.71 -4.96
N LEU A 134 -9.45 -2.76 -4.45
CA LEU A 134 -9.89 -1.38 -4.30
C LEU A 134 -9.75 -0.65 -5.64
N THR A 135 -10.67 0.27 -5.90
CA THR A 135 -10.56 1.19 -7.03
C THR A 135 -9.47 2.24 -6.79
N PRO A 136 -8.96 2.92 -7.83
CA PRO A 136 -8.00 4.00 -7.65
C PRO A 136 -8.53 5.11 -6.74
N SER A 137 -9.82 5.45 -6.84
CA SER A 137 -10.47 6.44 -5.98
C SER A 137 -10.53 6.00 -4.51
N GLU A 138 -10.85 4.74 -4.23
CA GLU A 138 -10.86 4.21 -2.85
C GLU A 138 -9.46 4.22 -2.24
N MET A 139 -8.42 3.95 -3.05
CA MET A 139 -7.04 4.07 -2.57
C MET A 139 -6.63 5.52 -2.32
N LEU A 140 -7.01 6.46 -3.20
CA LEU A 140 -6.76 7.89 -3.03
C LEU A 140 -7.51 8.47 -1.83
N ASP A 141 -8.76 8.09 -1.64
CA ASP A 141 -9.59 8.69 -0.61
C ASP A 141 -9.14 8.32 0.81
N GLN A 142 -8.42 7.21 1.00
CA GLN A 142 -7.73 6.92 2.26
C GLN A 142 -6.76 8.06 2.63
N ILE A 143 -6.00 8.55 1.64
CA ILE A 143 -5.05 9.65 1.84
C ILE A 143 -5.80 10.96 2.10
N TYR A 144 -6.87 11.21 1.36
CA TYR A 144 -7.65 12.46 1.48
C TYR A 144 -8.38 12.54 2.83
N GLN A 145 -9.01 11.45 3.28
CA GLN A 145 -9.68 11.39 4.57
C GLN A 145 -8.70 11.63 5.72
N ILE A 146 -7.53 10.99 5.68
CA ILE A 146 -6.48 11.16 6.68
C ILE A 146 -5.94 12.60 6.67
N GLY A 147 -5.73 13.18 5.50
CA GLY A 147 -5.31 14.58 5.36
C GLY A 147 -6.33 15.56 5.94
N ARG A 148 -7.63 15.32 5.72
CA ARG A 148 -8.72 16.13 6.29
C ARG A 148 -8.81 16.00 7.82
N ASP A 149 -8.75 14.76 8.35
CA ASP A 149 -8.83 14.51 9.79
C ASP A 149 -7.65 15.09 10.56
N THR A 150 -6.45 15.00 10.00
CA THR A 150 -5.22 15.47 10.66
C THR A 150 -4.93 16.95 10.44
N GLY A 151 -5.44 17.55 9.35
CA GLY A 151 -5.04 18.85 8.86
C GLY A 151 -3.59 18.89 8.36
N GLU A 152 -2.96 17.74 8.18
CA GLU A 152 -1.54 17.62 7.84
C GLU A 152 -1.35 17.04 6.42
N ARG A 153 -0.35 17.58 5.70
CA ARG A 153 0.02 17.06 4.39
C ARG A 153 0.64 15.67 4.52
N VAL A 154 0.15 14.72 3.75
CA VAL A 154 0.79 13.42 3.55
C VAL A 154 1.97 13.59 2.58
N SER A 155 3.16 13.16 3.01
CA SER A 155 4.41 13.27 2.25
C SER A 155 4.84 11.96 1.62
N ASN A 156 4.55 10.84 2.29
CA ASN A 156 4.98 9.50 1.90
C ASN A 156 3.80 8.54 1.93
N VAL A 157 3.75 7.63 0.96
CA VAL A 157 2.69 6.61 0.88
C VAL A 157 3.33 5.24 0.76
N VAL A 158 2.92 4.33 1.63
CA VAL A 158 3.31 2.93 1.56
C VAL A 158 2.09 2.06 1.30
N VAL A 159 2.08 1.30 0.22
CA VAL A 159 1.02 0.35 -0.11
C VAL A 159 1.38 -0.98 0.54
N MET A 160 1.16 -1.05 1.86
CA MET A 160 1.54 -2.16 2.75
C MET A 160 0.41 -2.52 3.74
N GLY A 161 -0.81 -2.00 3.52
CA GLY A 161 -2.00 -2.33 4.28
C GLY A 161 -2.58 -3.67 3.87
N THR A 162 -3.90 -3.79 3.94
CA THR A 162 -4.60 -5.01 3.52
C THR A 162 -4.53 -5.19 2.01
N GLY A 163 -4.14 -6.41 1.58
CA GLY A 163 -4.10 -6.81 0.17
C GLY A 163 -2.72 -7.00 -0.40
N GLU A 164 -2.68 -7.59 -1.60
CA GLU A 164 -1.49 -7.71 -2.45
C GLU A 164 -1.64 -6.72 -3.62
N PRO A 165 -0.86 -5.63 -3.66
CA PRO A 165 -1.01 -4.61 -4.70
C PRO A 165 -0.81 -5.13 -6.12
N MET A 166 0.08 -6.11 -6.31
CA MET A 166 0.31 -6.71 -7.63
C MET A 166 -0.84 -7.61 -8.11
N ASP A 167 -1.73 -8.00 -7.21
CA ASP A 167 -2.97 -8.71 -7.53
C ASP A 167 -4.12 -7.75 -7.89
N ASN A 168 -3.93 -6.45 -7.64
CA ASN A 168 -4.81 -5.34 -8.05
C ASN A 168 -4.06 -4.36 -8.97
N PHE A 169 -3.31 -4.89 -9.91
CA PHE A 169 -2.22 -4.20 -10.63
C PHE A 169 -2.66 -2.98 -11.43
N ASP A 170 -3.72 -3.09 -12.21
CA ASP A 170 -4.17 -2.00 -13.09
C ASP A 170 -4.68 -0.81 -12.26
N ASN A 171 -5.43 -1.09 -11.19
CA ASN A 171 -5.86 -0.06 -10.24
C ASN A 171 -4.68 0.55 -9.47
N LEU A 172 -3.67 -0.25 -9.13
CA LEU A 172 -2.43 0.25 -8.52
C LEU A 172 -1.70 1.23 -9.44
N LEU A 173 -1.53 0.89 -10.72
CA LEU A 173 -0.87 1.78 -11.68
C LEU A 173 -1.64 3.09 -11.84
N LYS A 174 -2.97 2.99 -11.96
CA LYS A 174 -3.85 4.16 -12.07
C LYS A 174 -3.80 5.04 -10.82
N PHE A 175 -3.81 4.43 -9.65
CA PHE A 175 -3.63 5.12 -8.37
C PHE A 175 -2.30 5.88 -8.31
N ILE A 176 -1.18 5.24 -8.71
CA ILE A 176 0.14 5.89 -8.73
C ILE A 176 0.14 7.06 -9.71
N GLU A 177 -0.42 6.89 -10.91
CA GLU A 177 -0.56 7.97 -11.90
C GLU A 177 -1.26 9.19 -11.28
N LEU A 178 -2.45 9.01 -10.72
CA LEU A 178 -3.27 10.08 -10.17
C LEU A 178 -2.63 10.75 -8.93
N MET A 179 -2.05 9.94 -8.04
CA MET A 179 -1.41 10.45 -6.82
C MET A 179 -0.17 11.29 -7.12
N THR A 180 0.55 10.97 -8.20
CA THR A 180 1.80 11.64 -8.55
C THR A 180 1.62 12.74 -9.61
N ASP A 181 0.41 12.95 -10.12
CA ASP A 181 0.09 14.01 -11.08
C ASP A 181 0.38 15.40 -10.48
N GLU A 182 1.15 16.20 -11.22
CA GLU A 182 1.52 17.58 -10.84
C GLU A 182 0.31 18.51 -10.70
N ASN A 183 -0.79 18.23 -11.42
CA ASN A 183 -2.03 19.00 -11.34
C ASN A 183 -2.97 18.53 -10.21
N GLY A 184 -2.60 17.47 -9.49
CA GLY A 184 -3.38 16.87 -8.42
C GLY A 184 -2.67 16.89 -7.07
N LEU A 185 -2.58 15.73 -6.41
CA LEU A 185 -1.98 15.59 -5.08
C LEU A 185 -0.45 15.83 -5.08
N ASN A 186 0.19 15.58 -6.21
CA ASN A 186 1.61 15.86 -6.46
C ASN A 186 2.55 15.28 -5.39
N ILE A 187 2.35 14.01 -5.04
CA ILE A 187 3.31 13.25 -4.22
C ILE A 187 4.41 12.72 -5.13
N SER A 188 5.67 13.01 -4.80
CA SER A 188 6.80 12.50 -5.59
C SER A 188 6.79 10.96 -5.63
N GLN A 189 6.99 10.37 -6.82
CA GLN A 189 7.13 8.91 -6.96
C GLN A 189 8.19 8.33 -6.02
N ARG A 190 9.25 9.07 -5.70
CA ARG A 190 10.31 8.63 -4.77
C ARG A 190 9.82 8.44 -3.33
N ASN A 191 8.69 9.03 -2.99
CA ASN A 191 8.05 8.92 -1.69
C ASN A 191 6.95 7.84 -1.66
N VAL A 192 6.86 7.03 -2.71
CA VAL A 192 5.90 5.94 -2.82
C VAL A 192 6.65 4.62 -2.70
N THR A 193 6.19 3.76 -1.80
CA THR A 193 6.68 2.39 -1.66
C THR A 193 5.54 1.43 -1.91
N VAL A 194 5.75 0.49 -2.82
CA VAL A 194 4.81 -0.61 -3.10
C VAL A 194 5.44 -1.91 -2.63
N SER A 195 4.75 -2.60 -1.72
CA SER A 195 5.15 -3.93 -1.26
C SER A 195 4.49 -5.01 -2.09
N THR A 196 5.16 -6.14 -2.25
CA THR A 196 4.60 -7.33 -2.88
C THR A 196 5.14 -8.62 -2.27
N CYS A 197 4.32 -9.64 -2.21
CA CYS A 197 4.74 -10.99 -1.84
C CYS A 197 5.54 -11.70 -2.95
N GLY A 198 5.71 -11.09 -4.13
CA GLY A 198 6.53 -11.63 -5.21
C GLY A 198 5.74 -12.27 -6.35
N ILE A 199 4.74 -11.59 -6.89
CA ILE A 199 4.06 -12.01 -8.14
C ILE A 199 4.96 -11.66 -9.33
N VAL A 200 5.85 -12.57 -9.69
CA VAL A 200 6.97 -12.36 -10.64
C VAL A 200 6.55 -11.69 -11.97
N PRO A 201 5.50 -12.13 -12.69
CA PRO A 201 5.11 -11.47 -13.93
C PRO A 201 4.78 -9.99 -13.75
N ARG A 202 4.06 -9.65 -12.66
CA ARG A 202 3.66 -8.26 -12.35
C ARG A 202 4.83 -7.42 -11.87
N MET A 203 5.81 -8.00 -11.17
CA MET A 203 7.05 -7.31 -10.81
C MET A 203 7.83 -6.88 -12.05
N ARG A 204 7.93 -7.76 -13.06
CA ARG A 204 8.57 -7.45 -14.33
C ARG A 204 7.81 -6.38 -15.13
N GLU A 205 6.49 -6.52 -15.21
CA GLU A 205 5.63 -5.51 -15.85
C GLU A 205 5.75 -4.14 -15.17
N LEU A 206 5.83 -4.09 -13.83
CA LEU A 206 6.08 -2.84 -13.09
C LEU A 206 7.46 -2.25 -13.42
N ALA A 207 8.49 -3.09 -13.55
CA ALA A 207 9.83 -2.66 -13.94
C ALA A 207 9.83 -1.98 -15.31
N ASP A 208 9.09 -2.54 -16.28
CA ASP A 208 8.95 -1.99 -17.64
C ASP A 208 8.25 -0.62 -17.68
N LYS A 209 7.42 -0.30 -16.67
CA LYS A 209 6.84 1.04 -16.53
C LYS A 209 7.87 2.12 -16.14
N LYS A 210 9.07 1.73 -15.70
CA LYS A 210 10.18 2.63 -15.32
C LYS A 210 9.79 3.73 -14.31
N LEU A 211 8.84 3.44 -13.44
CA LEU A 211 8.43 4.34 -12.37
C LEU A 211 9.55 4.53 -11.35
N GLN A 212 9.60 5.72 -10.73
CA GLN A 212 10.62 6.05 -9.73
C GLN A 212 10.19 5.70 -8.29
N ILE A 213 9.26 4.77 -8.14
CA ILE A 213 8.79 4.28 -6.83
C ILE A 213 9.83 3.33 -6.18
N THR A 214 9.65 3.02 -4.92
CA THR A 214 10.42 1.97 -4.23
C THR A 214 9.64 0.66 -4.26
N LEU A 215 10.26 -0.39 -4.80
CA LEU A 215 9.73 -1.75 -4.69
C LEU A 215 10.22 -2.38 -3.38
N ALA A 216 9.29 -2.85 -2.55
CA ALA A 216 9.57 -3.61 -1.35
C ALA A 216 9.11 -5.06 -1.54
N LEU A 217 10.06 -5.99 -1.58
CA LEU A 217 9.73 -7.41 -1.66
C LEU A 217 9.55 -7.98 -0.26
N SER A 218 8.40 -8.52 0.03
CA SER A 218 8.12 -9.37 1.19
C SER A 218 8.83 -10.72 0.99
N LEU A 219 10.11 -10.77 1.38
CA LEU A 219 10.96 -11.96 1.21
C LEU A 219 10.74 -12.96 2.34
N HIS A 220 10.85 -12.51 3.60
CA HIS A 220 10.56 -13.17 4.87
C HIS A 220 11.25 -14.53 5.11
N ALA A 221 12.07 -14.99 4.20
CA ALA A 221 12.85 -16.22 4.34
C ALA A 221 14.18 -16.13 3.60
N SER A 222 15.13 -16.95 4.01
CA SER A 222 16.47 -17.05 3.42
C SER A 222 16.63 -18.25 2.47
N THR A 223 15.64 -19.18 2.48
CA THR A 223 15.59 -20.37 1.63
C THR A 223 14.19 -20.61 1.10
N GLN A 224 14.08 -21.44 0.05
CA GLN A 224 12.78 -21.80 -0.55
C GLN A 224 11.90 -22.56 0.44
N GLU A 225 12.45 -23.47 1.20
CA GLU A 225 11.73 -24.30 2.17
C GLU A 225 11.06 -23.45 3.24
N LYS A 226 11.81 -22.54 3.87
CA LYS A 226 11.28 -21.62 4.87
C LYS A 226 10.27 -20.64 4.27
N ARG A 227 10.49 -20.23 3.01
CA ARG A 227 9.55 -19.34 2.31
C ARG A 227 8.22 -20.04 2.03
N LEU A 228 8.24 -21.30 1.63
CA LEU A 228 7.03 -22.15 1.46
C LEU A 228 6.25 -22.30 2.77
N GLU A 229 6.96 -22.44 3.89
CA GLU A 229 6.33 -22.51 5.21
C GLU A 229 5.59 -21.22 5.58
N LEU A 230 6.16 -20.07 5.31
CA LEU A 230 5.62 -18.76 5.71
C LEU A 230 4.65 -18.15 4.68
N MET A 231 4.89 -18.39 3.39
CA MET A 231 4.24 -17.70 2.28
C MET A 231 3.82 -18.68 1.17
N PRO A 232 2.54 -19.06 1.09
CA PRO A 232 2.04 -20.02 0.08
C PRO A 232 2.30 -19.59 -1.37
N VAL A 233 2.49 -18.29 -1.66
CA VAL A 233 2.86 -17.80 -2.99
C VAL A 233 4.16 -18.43 -3.51
N ALA A 234 5.04 -18.88 -2.63
CA ALA A 234 6.28 -19.60 -2.97
C ALA A 234 6.07 -20.96 -3.66
N ASN A 235 4.85 -21.51 -3.60
CA ASN A 235 4.49 -22.68 -4.42
C ASN A 235 4.41 -22.34 -5.91
N LYS A 236 4.15 -21.08 -6.25
CA LYS A 236 4.00 -20.63 -7.64
C LYS A 236 5.23 -19.94 -8.18
N TYR A 237 5.95 -19.22 -7.31
CA TYR A 237 7.14 -18.44 -7.67
C TYR A 237 8.27 -18.77 -6.72
N GLU A 238 9.28 -19.46 -7.22
CA GLU A 238 10.45 -19.84 -6.43
C GLU A 238 11.27 -18.62 -5.99
N ILE A 239 11.98 -18.76 -4.88
CA ILE A 239 12.74 -17.65 -4.29
C ILE A 239 13.74 -17.03 -5.28
N HIS A 240 14.39 -17.84 -6.12
CA HIS A 240 15.34 -17.37 -7.12
C HIS A 240 14.66 -16.58 -8.23
N GLU A 241 13.48 -16.97 -8.68
CA GLU A 241 12.71 -16.24 -9.70
C GLU A 241 12.30 -14.85 -9.19
N VAL A 242 11.91 -14.78 -7.91
CA VAL A 242 11.53 -13.52 -7.26
C VAL A 242 12.75 -12.60 -7.11
N ILE A 243 13.91 -13.15 -6.74
CA ILE A 243 15.17 -12.40 -6.65
C ILE A 243 15.60 -11.90 -8.04
N ASP A 244 15.48 -12.69 -9.08
CA ASP A 244 15.80 -12.28 -10.44
C ASP A 244 14.85 -11.19 -10.97
N ALA A 245 13.58 -11.23 -10.56
CA ALA A 245 12.65 -10.13 -10.83
C ALA A 245 13.05 -8.83 -10.12
N CYS A 246 13.63 -8.91 -8.91
CA CYS A 246 14.18 -7.75 -8.20
C CYS A 246 15.41 -7.16 -8.90
N LYS A 247 16.31 -8.01 -9.40
CA LYS A 247 17.47 -7.56 -10.21
C LYS A 247 16.97 -6.83 -11.47
N TYR A 248 16.03 -7.45 -12.19
CA TYR A 248 15.42 -6.86 -13.37
C TYR A 248 14.78 -5.50 -13.07
N TYR A 249 14.05 -5.38 -11.94
CA TYR A 249 13.49 -4.11 -11.51
C TYR A 249 14.57 -3.03 -11.32
N PHE A 250 15.67 -3.38 -10.66
CA PHE A 250 16.79 -2.46 -10.51
C PHE A 250 17.42 -2.06 -11.84
N GLU A 251 17.63 -3.01 -12.72
CA GLU A 251 18.19 -2.77 -14.07
C GLU A 251 17.33 -1.80 -14.90
N GLN A 252 15.99 -1.94 -14.82
CA GLN A 252 15.07 -1.09 -15.59
C GLN A 252 14.89 0.30 -14.99
N THR A 253 14.94 0.42 -13.66
CA THR A 253 14.52 1.65 -12.95
C THR A 253 15.69 2.41 -12.31
N GLY A 254 16.82 1.75 -12.07
CA GLY A 254 17.93 2.26 -11.24
C GLY A 254 17.55 2.39 -9.75
N ARG A 255 16.34 1.95 -9.35
CA ARG A 255 15.84 2.09 -7.99
C ARG A 255 16.27 0.93 -7.10
N ARG A 256 16.84 1.25 -5.94
CA ARG A 256 17.18 0.27 -4.92
C ARG A 256 15.93 -0.51 -4.48
N VAL A 257 16.03 -1.83 -4.38
CA VAL A 257 14.97 -2.70 -3.84
C VAL A 257 15.08 -2.78 -2.33
N THR A 258 13.96 -2.82 -1.64
CA THR A 258 13.91 -3.13 -0.20
C THR A 258 13.44 -4.57 -0.02
N PHE A 259 14.15 -5.35 0.77
CA PHE A 259 13.70 -6.68 1.22
C PHE A 259 13.10 -6.55 2.61
N GLU A 260 11.80 -6.78 2.71
CA GLU A 260 11.09 -6.90 3.98
C GLU A 260 11.31 -8.31 4.53
N TYR A 261 11.84 -8.43 5.74
CA TYR A 261 12.17 -9.70 6.37
C TYR A 261 11.54 -9.76 7.77
N SER A 262 10.38 -10.38 7.87
CA SER A 262 9.73 -10.64 9.16
C SER A 262 10.54 -11.68 9.92
N LEU A 263 11.14 -11.28 11.03
CA LEU A 263 11.84 -12.17 11.94
C LEU A 263 10.84 -12.87 12.85
N VAL A 264 10.79 -14.18 12.76
CA VAL A 264 9.95 -15.07 13.56
C VAL A 264 10.84 -15.92 14.45
N GLY A 265 10.65 -15.83 15.77
CA GLY A 265 11.47 -16.53 16.75
C GLY A 265 11.49 -18.03 16.54
N GLY A 266 12.69 -18.60 16.42
CA GLY A 266 12.90 -20.03 16.20
C GLY A 266 12.58 -20.54 14.79
N VAL A 267 12.20 -19.70 13.85
CA VAL A 267 11.85 -20.10 12.47
C VAL A 267 12.90 -19.64 11.47
N ASN A 268 13.18 -18.32 11.41
CA ASN A 268 14.05 -17.71 10.39
C ASN A 268 15.04 -16.70 10.96
N ASP A 269 15.40 -16.82 12.23
CA ASP A 269 16.21 -15.89 13.00
C ASP A 269 17.61 -16.43 13.37
N THR A 270 18.05 -17.51 12.71
CA THR A 270 19.32 -18.20 13.01
C THR A 270 20.52 -17.61 12.26
N ASP A 271 21.74 -17.94 12.70
CA ASP A 271 22.99 -17.63 12.00
C ASP A 271 23.07 -18.21 10.58
N GLU A 272 22.43 -19.36 10.37
CA GLU A 272 22.33 -19.97 9.06
C GLU A 272 21.45 -19.12 8.15
N ASP A 273 20.35 -18.56 8.65
CA ASP A 273 19.49 -17.65 7.91
C ASP A 273 20.24 -16.41 7.48
N VAL A 274 21.08 -15.84 8.35
CA VAL A 274 21.94 -14.71 7.96
C VAL A 274 22.86 -15.10 6.80
N ARG A 275 23.56 -16.24 6.89
CA ARG A 275 24.47 -16.69 5.82
C ARG A 275 23.75 -16.95 4.49
N ASN A 276 22.58 -17.57 4.57
CA ASN A 276 21.76 -17.88 3.39
C ASN A 276 21.21 -16.58 2.76
N LEU A 277 20.70 -15.66 3.58
CA LEU A 277 20.21 -14.36 3.09
C LEU A 277 21.34 -13.56 2.43
N CYS A 278 22.53 -13.49 3.06
CA CYS A 278 23.68 -12.82 2.46
C CYS A 278 24.08 -13.38 1.11
N ARG A 279 24.02 -14.73 0.93
CA ARG A 279 24.30 -15.39 -0.36
C ARG A 279 23.23 -15.07 -1.39
N LEU A 280 21.97 -15.14 -0.98
CA LEU A 280 20.80 -14.96 -1.84
C LEU A 280 20.76 -13.57 -2.50
N ILE A 281 21.05 -12.50 -1.71
CA ILE A 281 20.98 -11.12 -2.17
C ILE A 281 22.33 -10.51 -2.55
N LYS A 282 23.37 -11.33 -2.65
CA LYS A 282 24.73 -10.88 -2.98
C LYS A 282 24.73 -10.14 -4.31
N GLY A 283 25.35 -8.96 -4.32
CA GLY A 283 25.50 -8.13 -5.55
C GLY A 283 24.26 -7.34 -5.94
N ILE A 284 23.18 -7.40 -5.18
CA ILE A 284 21.99 -6.60 -5.43
C ILE A 284 22.10 -5.27 -4.66
N ASN A 285 21.84 -4.15 -5.33
CA ASN A 285 21.68 -2.86 -4.65
C ASN A 285 20.37 -2.86 -3.87
N CYS A 286 20.45 -3.23 -2.59
CA CYS A 286 19.27 -3.43 -1.75
C CYS A 286 19.43 -2.84 -0.35
N HIS A 287 18.31 -2.84 0.35
CA HIS A 287 18.20 -2.59 1.77
C HIS A 287 17.37 -3.70 2.40
N VAL A 288 17.76 -4.22 3.55
CA VAL A 288 16.97 -5.19 4.31
C VAL A 288 16.28 -4.49 5.48
N ASN A 289 14.97 -4.58 5.51
CA ASN A 289 14.16 -4.05 6.60
C ASN A 289 13.70 -5.23 7.48
N LEU A 290 14.34 -5.38 8.63
CA LEU A 290 14.00 -6.42 9.59
C LEU A 290 12.77 -6.02 10.39
N ILE A 291 11.74 -6.86 10.37
CA ILE A 291 10.48 -6.64 11.06
C ILE A 291 10.32 -7.74 12.10
N PRO A 292 10.61 -7.51 13.38
CA PRO A 292 10.18 -8.47 14.40
C PRO A 292 8.69 -8.75 14.21
N VAL A 293 8.31 -10.01 14.10
CA VAL A 293 6.92 -10.38 13.79
C VAL A 293 5.97 -9.80 14.84
N ASN A 294 4.88 -9.19 14.39
CA ASN A 294 3.84 -8.74 15.29
C ASN A 294 2.87 -9.91 15.54
N PRO A 295 2.74 -10.40 16.77
CA PRO A 295 1.85 -11.51 17.07
C PRO A 295 0.39 -11.18 16.70
N ILE A 296 -0.31 -12.18 16.17
CA ILE A 296 -1.76 -12.14 15.98
C ILE A 296 -2.40 -13.30 16.71
N LYS A 297 -3.62 -13.10 17.22
CA LYS A 297 -4.30 -14.08 18.11
C LYS A 297 -4.51 -15.45 17.46
N GLU A 298 -4.60 -15.50 16.13
CA GLU A 298 -4.92 -16.68 15.34
C GLU A 298 -3.68 -17.49 14.90
N ARG A 299 -2.47 -17.08 15.32
CA ARG A 299 -1.20 -17.72 14.93
C ARG A 299 -0.22 -17.76 16.10
N ASP A 300 0.54 -18.84 16.18
CA ASP A 300 1.48 -19.10 17.28
C ASP A 300 2.90 -18.54 17.01
N TYR A 301 3.04 -17.60 16.05
CA TYR A 301 4.32 -16.98 15.78
C TYR A 301 4.71 -16.01 16.89
N VAL A 302 5.93 -16.14 17.36
CA VAL A 302 6.47 -15.33 18.45
C VAL A 302 7.53 -14.36 17.93
N GLN A 303 7.55 -13.18 18.51
CA GLN A 303 8.59 -12.19 18.25
C GLN A 303 9.94 -12.69 18.81
N PRO A 304 11.05 -12.63 18.05
CA PRO A 304 12.35 -12.97 18.57
C PRO A 304 12.81 -11.98 19.64
N ASP A 305 13.73 -12.42 20.50
CA ASP A 305 14.37 -11.53 21.47
C ASP A 305 15.07 -10.36 20.78
N VAL A 306 15.08 -9.19 21.45
CA VAL A 306 15.71 -7.96 20.95
C VAL A 306 17.21 -8.18 20.66
N ARG A 307 17.89 -9.01 21.45
CA ARG A 307 19.29 -9.38 21.23
C ARG A 307 19.46 -10.13 19.92
N VAL A 308 18.62 -11.16 19.67
CA VAL A 308 18.64 -11.96 18.44
C VAL A 308 18.43 -11.06 17.22
N THR A 309 17.42 -10.19 17.27
CA THR A 309 17.14 -9.21 16.22
C THR A 309 18.32 -8.27 15.95
N THR A 310 18.95 -7.76 17.02
CA THR A 310 20.10 -6.86 16.93
C THR A 310 21.32 -7.57 16.37
N GLU A 311 21.58 -8.79 16.83
CA GLU A 311 22.69 -9.61 16.33
C GLU A 311 22.51 -9.99 14.86
N PHE A 312 21.30 -10.34 14.45
CA PHE A 312 20.95 -10.61 13.06
C PHE A 312 21.28 -9.41 12.16
N LYS A 313 20.82 -8.20 12.57
CA LYS A 313 21.15 -6.95 11.88
C LYS A 313 22.65 -6.73 11.78
N ASN A 314 23.37 -6.83 12.90
CA ASN A 314 24.81 -6.58 12.93
C ASN A 314 25.60 -7.56 12.05
N LYS A 315 25.14 -8.83 11.95
CA LYS A 315 25.74 -9.84 11.07
C LYS A 315 25.49 -9.52 9.59
N LEU A 316 24.32 -9.00 9.23
CA LEU A 316 24.06 -8.51 7.86
C LEU A 316 24.99 -7.34 7.50
N GLU A 317 25.12 -6.37 8.41
CA GLU A 317 25.99 -5.19 8.19
C GLU A 317 27.47 -5.57 8.07
N LYS A 318 27.97 -6.52 8.88
CA LYS A 318 29.31 -7.08 8.75
C LYS A 318 29.57 -7.75 7.38
N ASN A 319 28.51 -8.25 6.72
CA ASN A 319 28.58 -8.80 5.39
C ASN A 319 28.30 -7.75 4.28
N GLY A 320 28.30 -6.45 4.61
CA GLY A 320 28.13 -5.36 3.64
C GLY A 320 26.68 -5.12 3.20
N ILE A 321 25.69 -5.68 3.90
CA ILE A 321 24.28 -5.49 3.60
C ILE A 321 23.71 -4.41 4.51
N ASN A 322 23.18 -3.33 3.93
CA ASN A 322 22.47 -2.30 4.69
C ASN A 322 21.19 -2.89 5.30
N ALA A 323 21.09 -2.86 6.61
CA ALA A 323 19.92 -3.40 7.32
C ALA A 323 19.43 -2.41 8.39
N THR A 324 18.11 -2.33 8.56
CA THR A 324 17.48 -1.61 9.66
C THR A 324 16.46 -2.51 10.35
N ILE A 325 16.29 -2.27 11.65
CA ILE A 325 15.16 -2.85 12.40
C ILE A 325 14.03 -1.84 12.31
N ARG A 326 12.90 -2.27 11.80
CA ARG A 326 11.72 -1.43 11.66
C ARG A 326 11.19 -1.02 13.03
N ARG A 327 11.04 0.27 13.24
CA ARG A 327 10.37 0.78 14.43
C ARG A 327 8.91 0.36 14.40
N GLU A 328 8.46 -0.29 15.45
CA GLU A 328 7.06 -0.62 15.65
C GLU A 328 6.29 0.66 15.99
N MET A 329 5.31 1.01 15.16
CA MET A 329 4.45 2.17 15.31
C MET A 329 3.02 1.71 15.66
N GLY A 330 2.39 2.41 16.60
CA GLY A 330 1.01 2.09 17.01
C GLY A 330 0.86 0.71 17.65
N ARG A 331 1.83 0.29 18.48
CA ARG A 331 1.81 -1.01 19.15
C ARG A 331 0.59 -1.23 20.03
N ASP A 332 0.13 -0.19 20.70
CA ASP A 332 -1.00 -0.19 21.61
C ASP A 332 -2.39 -0.16 20.92
N ILE A 333 -2.41 -0.08 19.58
CA ILE A 333 -3.62 -0.01 18.78
C ILE A 333 -3.67 -1.04 17.63
N ASP A 334 -2.84 -2.10 17.70
CA ASP A 334 -2.70 -3.09 16.61
C ASP A 334 -2.50 -2.44 15.22
N GLY A 335 -1.73 -1.35 15.17
CA GLY A 335 -1.47 -0.56 13.97
C GLY A 335 -0.26 -1.03 13.16
N ALA A 336 0.43 -2.08 13.59
CA ALA A 336 1.64 -2.55 12.98
C ALA A 336 1.38 -3.46 11.76
N CYS A 337 2.44 -3.67 10.95
CA CYS A 337 2.34 -4.54 9.78
C CYS A 337 1.90 -5.96 10.12
N GLY A 338 1.00 -6.50 9.30
CA GLY A 338 0.43 -7.84 9.47
C GLY A 338 -0.76 -7.89 10.43
N GLN A 339 -1.10 -6.81 11.14
CA GLN A 339 -2.21 -6.76 12.10
C GLN A 339 -3.51 -6.19 11.55
N LEU A 340 -3.49 -5.54 10.37
CA LEU A 340 -4.68 -4.93 9.77
C LEU A 340 -5.69 -5.99 9.33
N ARG A 341 -6.96 -5.77 9.63
CA ARG A 341 -8.05 -6.74 9.45
C ARG A 341 -9.29 -6.10 8.83
N LYS A 342 -10.20 -6.97 8.38
CA LYS A 342 -11.56 -6.63 7.95
C LYS A 342 -12.56 -6.77 9.12
N ARG A 343 -12.31 -6.27 10.31
CA ARG A 343 -13.25 -6.42 11.42
C ARG A 343 -13.71 -5.08 11.97
N TYR A 344 -15.01 -4.95 12.20
CA TYR A 344 -15.57 -3.91 13.06
C TYR A 344 -14.93 -4.00 14.45
N MET A 345 -14.48 -2.87 14.99
CA MET A 345 -14.07 -2.75 16.38
C MET A 345 -15.33 -2.76 17.24
N GLY A 346 -15.82 -3.94 17.61
CA GLY A 346 -17.08 -4.02 18.40
C GLY A 346 -17.70 -5.40 18.51
N SER A 347 -17.01 -6.47 18.12
CA SER A 347 -17.45 -7.85 18.38
C SER A 347 -16.39 -8.64 19.13
#